data_21fc338c7dbfc8edc05bfa1e0edcec55
#
_entry.id   21fc338c7dbfc8edc05bfa1e0edcec55
#
_cell.length_a   1.000
_cell.length_b   1.000
_cell.length_c   1.000
_cell.angle_alpha   90.00
_cell.angle_beta   90.00
_cell.angle_gamma   90.00
#
_symmetry.space_group_name_H-M   'P 1'
#
loop_
_entity.id
_entity.type
_entity.pdbx_description
1 polymer ?
#
loop_
_entity_poly.entity_id
_entity_poly.type
_entity_poly.pdbx_seq_one_letter_code
_entity_poly.pdbx_strand_id
1 'polypeptide(L)'
;MRRRVAHLVLVVTVVSAAGACGGRKADQAEDTASGSAGPGGAASKQTETYPPPRWPSYFQPPKSVEDLMPAARALARNTSGFQGKGMGILQPGEGVLIVPTGGADPMVIEAVKRALEERKIKPTIKYSHEFLGRSAEESDSRDNAERTGRKIENAGIYQASSWITGQFPNPEVPKKWLKERRPDIYNELFPGEANGGAAPARDVDPETGLPRAGTGGDREVVGQGIQAFLKANPNVRGVFWGSGGTTGLRRALYPMQDKYLGTFITDNVYTLQSQMTTYPGDVWQLAEEQLMEPLAYAERLEITDPEGTNLWSDLTPDMAERWSQGAYQRGHLYMFPNQATGRFGYSFVDYPGFQQKWLAREPIALIHGVLAGTQGHGGFFPRWEIFFKDGFISDVKGGGAQGAALKEFLQYPKLNDTVFPYHTKPGFWYLYEIAFGSHPKAFRAPGPLQEHGNTSPERARSGVIHWGLGIRLWHDPDKPTESKAWADFSKANNTPFDHGWHTHTYFTTYKVRLRGADKWVSLLDKGRMTSLDDPEVRALASRYGDPDYILSEDWIPEVPGINAPGDYLKDYAPNPGKYALNVLDKANKGTYEHYFPAKTPGSAPAAKASGGKQ
;
A
#
# COMPACT_ATOMS: atom_id res chain seq x y z
N MET A 1 2.58 -27.38 27.40
CA MET A 1 3.33 -28.41 26.67
C MET A 1 4.32 -27.74 25.76
N ARG A 2 5.61 -27.84 26.09
CA ARG A 2 6.68 -27.20 25.32
C ARG A 2 7.11 -28.18 24.22
N ARG A 3 6.90 -27.84 22.93
CA ARG A 3 7.52 -28.56 21.82
C ARG A 3 8.86 -27.87 21.49
N ARG A 4 9.93 -28.64 21.61
CA ARG A 4 11.27 -28.26 21.19
C ARG A 4 11.35 -28.36 19.66
N VAL A 5 11.75 -27.28 19.01
CA VAL A 5 12.14 -27.28 17.61
C VAL A 5 13.60 -27.69 17.57
N ALA A 6 13.91 -28.78 16.91
CA ALA A 6 15.27 -29.25 16.69
C ALA A 6 15.84 -28.54 15.46
N HIS A 7 16.92 -27.80 15.64
CA HIS A 7 17.69 -27.22 14.54
C HIS A 7 18.60 -28.30 13.95
N LEU A 8 18.39 -28.62 12.69
CA LEU A 8 19.29 -29.44 11.90
C LEU A 8 20.36 -28.51 11.30
N VAL A 9 21.57 -28.57 11.84
CA VAL A 9 22.72 -27.88 11.28
C VAL A 9 23.35 -28.81 10.24
N LEU A 10 23.24 -28.45 8.96
CA LEU A 10 23.92 -29.13 7.88
C LEU A 10 25.32 -28.53 7.72
N VAL A 11 26.35 -29.23 8.15
CA VAL A 11 27.73 -28.87 7.92
C VAL A 11 28.14 -29.35 6.53
N VAL A 12 28.34 -28.41 5.58
CA VAL A 12 28.91 -28.70 4.27
C VAL A 12 30.43 -28.50 4.37
N THR A 13 31.17 -29.60 4.30
CA THR A 13 32.64 -29.59 4.22
C THR A 13 33.04 -29.28 2.79
N VAL A 14 33.67 -28.15 2.55
CA VAL A 14 34.27 -27.78 1.27
C VAL A 14 35.70 -28.35 1.22
N VAL A 15 35.95 -29.30 0.34
CA VAL A 15 37.27 -29.79 0.00
C VAL A 15 37.87 -28.87 -1.06
N SER A 16 38.93 -28.16 -0.70
CA SER A 16 39.69 -27.34 -1.64
C SER A 16 40.70 -28.23 -2.38
N ALA A 17 40.57 -28.28 -3.72
CA ALA A 17 41.62 -28.80 -4.58
C ALA A 17 42.31 -27.62 -5.28
N ALA A 18 43.57 -27.39 -4.96
CA ALA A 18 44.44 -26.47 -5.67
C ALA A 18 44.99 -27.13 -6.94
N GLY A 19 44.94 -26.46 -8.05
CA GLY A 19 45.59 -26.87 -9.29
C GLY A 19 46.02 -25.66 -10.10
N ALA A 20 47.30 -25.60 -10.36
CA ALA A 20 48.06 -24.45 -10.83
C ALA A 20 48.11 -24.28 -12.36
N CYS A 21 48.37 -23.02 -12.74
CA CYS A 21 49.17 -22.55 -13.90
C CYS A 21 48.64 -22.70 -15.35
N GLY A 22 48.64 -21.56 -15.99
CA GLY A 22 48.71 -21.48 -17.47
C GLY A 22 48.27 -20.12 -18.02
N GLY A 23 49.17 -19.14 -18.01
CA GLY A 23 48.96 -17.85 -18.67
C GLY A 23 49.00 -17.96 -20.20
N ARG A 24 48.24 -17.11 -20.89
CA ARG A 24 48.55 -16.64 -22.25
C ARG A 24 48.02 -15.22 -22.46
N LYS A 25 48.80 -14.51 -23.28
CA LYS A 25 48.83 -13.08 -23.57
C LYS A 25 47.62 -12.60 -24.36
N ALA A 26 47.38 -11.30 -24.20
CA ALA A 26 46.57 -10.46 -25.05
C ALA A 26 47.06 -10.42 -26.50
N ASP A 27 46.08 -10.28 -27.42
CA ASP A 27 46.28 -9.61 -28.72
C ASP A 27 45.07 -8.74 -29.03
N GLN A 28 45.38 -7.49 -29.31
CA GLN A 28 44.47 -6.48 -29.87
C GLN A 28 44.23 -6.76 -31.36
N ALA A 29 43.06 -6.50 -31.85
CA ALA A 29 42.83 -6.13 -33.24
C ALA A 29 41.62 -5.20 -33.36
N GLU A 30 41.90 -4.09 -33.99
CA GLU A 30 41.00 -3.02 -34.39
C GLU A 30 40.13 -3.38 -35.60
N ASP A 31 38.98 -2.68 -35.66
CA ASP A 31 38.25 -2.15 -36.83
C ASP A 31 38.09 -2.97 -38.11
N THR A 32 36.84 -3.08 -38.54
CA THR A 32 36.32 -2.36 -39.72
C THR A 32 34.84 -2.67 -39.95
N ALA A 33 34.11 -1.57 -40.25
CA ALA A 33 32.72 -1.57 -40.71
C ALA A 33 32.56 -2.11 -42.14
N SER A 34 31.45 -2.76 -42.41
CA SER A 34 30.52 -2.49 -43.54
C SER A 34 29.53 -3.64 -43.78
N GLY A 35 28.30 -3.33 -43.73
CA GLY A 35 27.18 -3.57 -44.60
C GLY A 35 26.88 -4.93 -45.16
N SER A 36 25.68 -5.44 -44.81
CA SER A 36 24.66 -5.79 -45.81
C SER A 36 23.40 -6.31 -45.11
N ALA A 37 22.29 -5.69 -45.42
CA ALA A 37 20.97 -6.12 -45.00
C ALA A 37 20.57 -7.39 -45.77
N GLY A 38 20.30 -8.47 -45.03
CA GLY A 38 19.56 -9.64 -45.55
C GLY A 38 18.18 -9.68 -44.84
N PRO A 39 17.11 -10.11 -45.52
CA PRO A 39 15.79 -10.14 -44.92
C PRO A 39 15.70 -11.29 -43.94
N GLY A 40 16.01 -11.00 -42.69
CA GLY A 40 15.76 -11.89 -41.57
C GLY A 40 14.28 -11.92 -41.26
N GLY A 41 13.70 -13.11 -41.29
CA GLY A 41 12.32 -13.39 -40.97
C GLY A 41 11.92 -12.73 -39.65
N ALA A 42 10.78 -12.05 -39.66
CA ALA A 42 10.12 -11.56 -38.50
C ALA A 42 9.81 -12.73 -37.56
N ALA A 43 10.65 -12.96 -36.57
CA ALA A 43 10.26 -13.75 -35.41
C ALA A 43 8.98 -13.12 -34.89
N SER A 44 7.86 -13.81 -34.96
CA SER A 44 6.62 -13.40 -34.36
C SER A 44 6.92 -13.15 -32.88
N LYS A 45 6.93 -11.86 -32.47
CA LYS A 45 6.91 -11.51 -31.07
C LYS A 45 5.66 -12.18 -30.50
N GLN A 46 5.86 -13.28 -29.75
CA GLN A 46 4.80 -13.83 -28.92
C GLN A 46 4.30 -12.66 -28.09
N THR A 47 3.09 -12.18 -28.39
CA THR A 47 2.45 -11.12 -27.62
C THR A 47 2.32 -11.64 -26.21
N GLU A 48 3.03 -11.04 -25.27
CA GLU A 48 2.92 -11.39 -23.85
C GLU A 48 1.46 -11.24 -23.45
N THR A 49 0.86 -12.33 -22.99
CA THR A 49 -0.54 -12.30 -22.55
C THR A 49 -0.59 -11.93 -21.08
N TYR A 50 -1.22 -10.80 -20.78
CA TYR A 50 -1.54 -10.38 -19.42
C TYR A 50 -2.85 -11.01 -18.95
N PRO A 51 -3.06 -11.15 -17.62
CA PRO A 51 -4.29 -11.70 -17.10
C PRO A 51 -5.50 -10.90 -17.58
N PRO A 52 -6.58 -11.56 -18.02
CA PRO A 52 -7.75 -10.87 -18.53
C PRO A 52 -8.43 -10.06 -17.41
N PRO A 53 -9.14 -8.97 -17.76
CA PRO A 53 -9.90 -8.19 -16.79
C PRO A 53 -10.86 -9.06 -15.99
N ARG A 54 -11.02 -8.72 -14.70
CA ARG A 54 -11.89 -9.44 -13.79
C ARG A 54 -12.54 -8.49 -12.81
N TRP A 55 -13.83 -8.68 -12.59
CA TRP A 55 -14.60 -7.91 -11.63
C TRP A 55 -15.48 -8.84 -10.79
N PRO A 56 -15.55 -8.69 -9.46
CA PRO A 56 -16.32 -9.61 -8.63
C PRO A 56 -17.82 -9.47 -8.90
N SER A 57 -18.46 -10.60 -9.22
CA SER A 57 -19.90 -10.67 -9.54
C SER A 57 -20.84 -10.52 -8.33
N TYR A 58 -20.30 -10.70 -7.10
CA TYR A 58 -21.06 -10.53 -5.85
C TYR A 58 -21.26 -9.07 -5.46
N PHE A 59 -20.87 -8.17 -6.33
CA PHE A 59 -20.85 -6.75 -6.09
C PHE A 59 -22.24 -6.12 -6.20
N GLN A 60 -23.12 -6.44 -5.28
CA GLN A 60 -24.47 -5.88 -5.20
C GLN A 60 -24.65 -5.14 -3.87
N PRO A 61 -25.21 -3.92 -3.88
CA PRO A 61 -25.53 -3.25 -2.62
C PRO A 61 -26.44 -4.12 -1.75
N PRO A 62 -26.12 -4.27 -0.45
CA PRO A 62 -26.99 -5.01 0.45
C PRO A 62 -28.33 -4.28 0.61
N LYS A 63 -29.41 -5.06 0.77
CA LYS A 63 -30.74 -4.51 0.99
C LYS A 63 -31.07 -4.39 2.48
N SER A 64 -30.37 -5.12 3.31
CA SER A 64 -30.59 -5.18 4.75
C SER A 64 -29.34 -5.55 5.52
N VAL A 65 -29.37 -5.38 6.84
CA VAL A 65 -28.32 -5.85 7.74
C VAL A 65 -28.11 -7.35 7.63
N GLU A 66 -29.17 -8.12 7.37
CA GLU A 66 -29.09 -9.57 7.25
C GLU A 66 -28.19 -10.02 6.09
N ASP A 67 -28.15 -9.26 5.00
CA ASP A 67 -27.29 -9.55 3.85
C ASP A 67 -25.79 -9.39 4.22
N LEU A 68 -25.49 -8.57 5.22
CA LEU A 68 -24.14 -8.34 5.73
C LEU A 68 -23.70 -9.34 6.81
N MET A 69 -24.64 -10.03 7.46
CA MET A 69 -24.34 -10.88 8.61
C MET A 69 -23.34 -12.01 8.33
N PRO A 70 -23.34 -12.69 7.16
CA PRO A 70 -22.32 -13.70 6.87
C PRO A 70 -20.90 -13.13 6.92
N ALA A 71 -20.66 -11.97 6.31
CA ALA A 71 -19.38 -11.29 6.32
C ALA A 71 -19.02 -10.76 7.71
N ALA A 72 -19.97 -10.15 8.40
CA ALA A 72 -19.77 -9.63 9.76
C ALA A 72 -19.41 -10.76 10.75
N ARG A 73 -20.06 -11.95 10.66
CA ARG A 73 -19.72 -13.13 11.47
C ARG A 73 -18.32 -13.66 11.17
N ALA A 74 -17.93 -13.67 9.89
CA ALA A 74 -16.58 -14.08 9.49
C ALA A 74 -15.55 -13.10 10.07
N LEU A 75 -15.76 -11.80 9.93
CA LEU A 75 -14.92 -10.77 10.51
C LEU A 75 -14.77 -10.93 12.01
N ALA A 76 -15.88 -11.08 12.72
CA ALA A 76 -15.89 -11.23 14.18
C ALA A 76 -15.10 -12.46 14.66
N ARG A 77 -14.93 -13.48 13.81
CA ARG A 77 -14.16 -14.71 14.10
C ARG A 77 -12.72 -14.68 13.62
N ASN A 78 -12.39 -13.82 12.71
CA ASN A 78 -11.06 -13.78 12.13
C ASN A 78 -10.04 -13.29 13.17
N THR A 79 -9.01 -14.10 13.45
CA THR A 79 -7.95 -13.81 14.43
C THR A 79 -6.85 -12.95 13.85
N SER A 80 -6.77 -12.85 12.54
CA SER A 80 -5.82 -12.04 11.80
C SER A 80 -6.52 -10.88 11.10
N GLY A 81 -5.95 -9.70 11.14
CA GLY A 81 -6.46 -8.53 10.43
C GLY A 81 -5.36 -7.86 9.61
N PHE A 82 -5.74 -6.90 8.80
CA PHE A 82 -4.78 -6.05 8.10
C PHE A 82 -3.90 -5.32 9.11
N GLN A 83 -2.61 -5.52 9.01
CA GLN A 83 -1.62 -4.91 9.90
C GLN A 83 -1.81 -5.18 11.41
N GLY A 84 -2.45 -6.28 11.78
CA GLY A 84 -2.64 -6.57 13.20
C GLY A 84 -3.48 -7.80 13.49
N LYS A 85 -3.90 -7.90 14.74
CA LYS A 85 -4.80 -8.96 15.23
C LYS A 85 -6.22 -8.66 14.80
N GLY A 86 -7.00 -9.70 14.47
CA GLY A 86 -8.42 -9.56 14.17
C GLY A 86 -9.31 -9.65 15.41
N MET A 87 -10.61 -9.39 15.25
CA MET A 87 -11.61 -9.45 16.33
C MET A 87 -11.77 -10.85 16.92
N GLY A 88 -11.37 -11.88 16.18
CA GLY A 88 -11.48 -13.29 16.61
C GLY A 88 -10.68 -13.66 17.86
N ILE A 89 -9.69 -12.84 18.26
CA ILE A 89 -8.93 -13.06 19.50
C ILE A 89 -9.74 -12.76 20.77
N LEU A 90 -10.82 -11.98 20.67
CA LEU A 90 -11.65 -11.60 21.81
C LEU A 90 -12.40 -12.80 22.36
N GLN A 91 -12.48 -12.90 23.69
CA GLN A 91 -13.14 -13.98 24.39
C GLN A 91 -14.54 -13.57 24.87
N PRO A 92 -15.48 -14.53 25.04
CA PRO A 92 -16.80 -14.26 25.59
C PRO A 92 -16.74 -13.50 26.94
N GLY A 93 -17.52 -12.43 27.04
CA GLY A 93 -17.55 -11.55 28.21
C GLY A 93 -16.62 -10.34 28.12
N GLU A 94 -15.64 -10.38 27.24
CA GLU A 94 -14.75 -9.23 27.00
C GLU A 94 -15.46 -8.12 26.22
N GLY A 95 -14.98 -6.88 26.40
CA GLY A 95 -15.45 -5.71 25.68
C GLY A 95 -14.58 -5.38 24.46
N VAL A 96 -15.19 -4.73 23.49
CA VAL A 96 -14.50 -4.10 22.35
C VAL A 96 -15.07 -2.70 22.12
N LEU A 97 -14.19 -1.74 21.89
CA LEU A 97 -14.57 -0.40 21.48
C LEU A 97 -14.53 -0.30 19.95
N ILE A 98 -15.65 0.01 19.33
CA ILE A 98 -15.77 0.31 17.91
C ILE A 98 -15.86 1.81 17.76
N VAL A 99 -14.96 2.39 16.97
CA VAL A 99 -14.89 3.86 16.76
C VAL A 99 -15.17 4.14 15.27
N PRO A 100 -16.43 4.25 14.86
CA PRO A 100 -16.76 4.61 13.49
C PRO A 100 -16.42 6.07 13.20
N THR A 101 -16.16 6.38 11.93
CA THR A 101 -16.16 7.76 11.43
C THR A 101 -17.59 8.22 11.13
N GLY A 102 -17.80 9.53 10.96
CA GLY A 102 -19.13 10.07 10.61
C GLY A 102 -19.68 9.56 9.28
N GLY A 103 -18.80 9.14 8.35
CA GLY A 103 -19.20 8.57 7.07
C GLY A 103 -19.39 7.04 7.08
N ALA A 104 -19.37 6.41 8.26
CA ALA A 104 -19.57 4.97 8.36
C ALA A 104 -21.02 4.57 8.04
N ASP A 105 -21.18 3.50 7.25
CA ASP A 105 -22.51 3.00 6.91
C ASP A 105 -23.17 2.37 8.16
N PRO A 106 -24.35 2.84 8.59
CA PRO A 106 -25.03 2.33 9.76
C PRO A 106 -25.34 0.82 9.70
N MET A 107 -25.58 0.27 8.51
CA MET A 107 -25.81 -1.17 8.34
C MET A 107 -24.55 -1.98 8.65
N VAL A 108 -23.38 -1.46 8.27
CA VAL A 108 -22.09 -2.11 8.60
C VAL A 108 -21.87 -2.14 10.09
N ILE A 109 -22.07 -1.01 10.76
CA ILE A 109 -21.90 -0.89 12.22
C ILE A 109 -22.83 -1.84 12.95
N GLU A 110 -24.11 -1.89 12.56
CA GLU A 110 -25.09 -2.78 13.19
C GLU A 110 -24.76 -4.27 12.93
N ALA A 111 -24.36 -4.63 11.70
CA ALA A 111 -23.97 -6.00 11.40
C ALA A 111 -22.78 -6.48 12.23
N VAL A 112 -21.73 -5.64 12.32
CA VAL A 112 -20.53 -5.96 13.12
C VAL A 112 -20.87 -6.07 14.61
N LYS A 113 -21.67 -5.14 15.14
CA LYS A 113 -22.15 -5.16 16.53
C LYS A 113 -22.88 -6.47 16.82
N ARG A 114 -23.88 -6.84 16.03
CA ARG A 114 -24.65 -8.07 16.21
C ARG A 114 -23.78 -9.32 16.13
N ALA A 115 -22.86 -9.40 15.18
CA ALA A 115 -21.94 -10.52 15.05
C ALA A 115 -21.03 -10.70 16.28
N LEU A 116 -20.64 -9.62 16.92
CA LEU A 116 -19.87 -9.65 18.18
C LEU A 116 -20.74 -10.07 19.36
N GLU A 117 -21.97 -9.57 19.45
CA GLU A 117 -22.95 -9.94 20.50
C GLU A 117 -23.31 -11.43 20.42
N GLU A 118 -23.46 -12.01 19.21
CA GLU A 118 -23.63 -13.46 19.01
C GLU A 118 -22.49 -14.28 19.64
N ARG A 119 -21.28 -13.73 19.67
CA ARG A 119 -20.10 -14.31 20.34
C ARG A 119 -20.01 -13.99 21.83
N LYS A 120 -21.01 -13.32 22.39
CA LYS A 120 -21.01 -12.81 23.78
C LYS A 120 -19.89 -11.81 24.06
N ILE A 121 -19.38 -11.12 23.03
CA ILE A 121 -18.52 -9.95 23.17
C ILE A 121 -19.41 -8.75 23.44
N LYS A 122 -18.92 -7.79 24.21
CA LYS A 122 -19.65 -6.57 24.58
C LYS A 122 -19.15 -5.39 23.76
N PRO A 123 -19.73 -5.08 22.57
CA PRO A 123 -19.34 -3.94 21.78
C PRO A 123 -19.82 -2.64 22.42
N THR A 124 -18.93 -1.68 22.48
CA THR A 124 -19.28 -0.27 22.76
C THR A 124 -18.99 0.51 21.50
N ILE A 125 -19.98 1.21 20.98
CA ILE A 125 -19.84 2.07 19.82
C ILE A 125 -19.70 3.50 20.32
N LYS A 126 -18.64 4.17 19.87
CA LYS A 126 -18.41 5.57 20.15
C LYS A 126 -17.78 6.22 18.93
N TYR A 127 -18.50 7.13 18.31
CA TYR A 127 -18.05 7.77 17.09
C TYR A 127 -16.83 8.67 17.31
N SER A 128 -15.99 8.81 16.30
CA SER A 128 -14.79 9.65 16.39
C SER A 128 -15.10 11.11 16.76
N HIS A 129 -16.21 11.67 16.26
CA HIS A 129 -16.62 13.03 16.59
C HIS A 129 -16.98 13.24 18.07
N GLU A 130 -17.46 12.19 18.76
CA GLU A 130 -17.76 12.27 20.21
C GLU A 130 -16.49 12.49 21.05
N PHE A 131 -15.35 11.91 20.63
CA PHE A 131 -14.06 12.15 21.27
C PHE A 131 -13.54 13.57 21.01
N LEU A 132 -13.98 14.19 19.90
CA LEU A 132 -13.62 15.54 19.53
C LEU A 132 -14.51 16.60 20.13
N GLY A 133 -15.59 16.19 20.82
CA GLY A 133 -16.62 17.12 21.33
C GLY A 133 -17.36 17.87 20.23
N ARG A 134 -17.49 17.25 19.04
CA ARG A 134 -18.18 17.81 17.87
C ARG A 134 -19.52 17.12 17.65
N SER A 135 -20.43 17.79 16.96
CA SER A 135 -21.65 17.14 16.48
C SER A 135 -21.38 16.23 15.29
N ALA A 136 -22.26 15.26 15.02
CA ALA A 136 -22.19 14.42 13.81
C ALA A 136 -22.22 15.27 12.54
N GLU A 137 -23.07 16.30 12.51
CA GLU A 137 -23.23 17.21 11.37
C GLU A 137 -21.95 18.01 11.07
N GLU A 138 -21.22 18.47 12.09
CA GLU A 138 -19.93 19.14 11.92
C GLU A 138 -18.88 18.20 11.37
N SER A 139 -18.87 16.94 11.81
CA SER A 139 -17.97 15.91 11.31
C SER A 139 -18.31 15.57 9.85
N ASP A 140 -19.59 15.33 9.57
CA ASP A 140 -20.07 15.00 8.21
C ASP A 140 -19.85 16.15 7.22
N SER A 141 -19.99 17.40 7.65
CA SER A 141 -19.75 18.55 6.78
C SER A 141 -18.28 18.70 6.41
N ARG A 142 -17.36 18.42 7.33
CA ARG A 142 -15.92 18.41 7.05
C ARG A 142 -15.53 17.25 6.15
N ASP A 143 -15.98 16.05 6.46
CA ASP A 143 -15.74 14.86 5.65
C ASP A 143 -16.31 15.02 4.25
N ASN A 144 -17.50 15.62 4.13
CA ASN A 144 -18.12 15.92 2.84
C ASN A 144 -17.39 17.02 2.07
N ALA A 145 -16.91 18.07 2.72
CA ALA A 145 -16.13 19.11 2.06
C ALA A 145 -14.80 18.54 1.51
N GLU A 146 -14.18 17.64 2.26
CA GLU A 146 -12.98 16.93 1.82
C GLU A 146 -13.29 15.95 0.67
N ARG A 147 -14.42 15.24 0.72
CA ARG A 147 -14.88 14.31 -0.32
C ARG A 147 -15.34 15.00 -1.59
N THR A 148 -16.14 16.07 -1.49
CA THR A 148 -16.65 16.80 -2.65
C THR A 148 -15.57 17.59 -3.38
N GLY A 149 -14.48 17.96 -2.73
CA GLY A 149 -13.30 18.53 -3.37
C GLY A 149 -12.53 17.54 -4.26
N ARG A 150 -12.77 16.24 -4.10
CA ARG A 150 -12.04 15.17 -4.78
C ARG A 150 -12.85 14.54 -5.91
N LYS A 151 -13.25 15.31 -6.89
CA LYS A 151 -13.79 14.69 -8.11
C LYS A 151 -12.71 13.82 -8.76
N ILE A 152 -13.11 12.67 -9.31
CA ILE A 152 -12.18 11.72 -9.93
C ILE A 152 -11.30 12.37 -11.01
N GLU A 153 -11.85 13.34 -11.71
CA GLU A 153 -11.15 14.13 -12.73
C GLU A 153 -9.99 14.97 -12.14
N ASN A 154 -10.07 15.30 -10.85
CA ASN A 154 -9.09 16.12 -10.14
C ASN A 154 -8.34 15.35 -9.05
N ALA A 155 -8.50 14.03 -8.98
CA ALA A 155 -7.92 13.24 -7.90
C ALA A 155 -6.38 13.31 -7.86
N GLY A 156 -5.72 13.31 -9.02
CA GLY A 156 -4.27 13.48 -9.10
C GLY A 156 -3.82 14.88 -8.67
N ILE A 157 -4.55 15.91 -9.08
CA ILE A 157 -4.30 17.30 -8.67
C ILE A 157 -4.48 17.46 -7.17
N TYR A 158 -5.51 16.82 -6.61
CA TYR A 158 -5.72 16.80 -5.17
C TYR A 158 -4.53 16.19 -4.42
N GLN A 159 -3.92 15.13 -4.91
CA GLN A 159 -2.74 14.54 -4.28
C GLN A 159 -1.57 15.54 -4.24
N ALA A 160 -1.29 16.23 -5.34
CA ALA A 160 -0.25 17.25 -5.37
C ALA A 160 -0.57 18.45 -4.47
N SER A 161 -1.79 18.97 -4.54
CA SER A 161 -2.21 20.14 -3.72
C SER A 161 -2.24 19.79 -2.23
N SER A 162 -2.78 18.63 -1.85
CA SER A 162 -2.85 18.19 -0.46
C SER A 162 -1.47 17.92 0.13
N TRP A 163 -0.52 17.43 -0.66
CA TRP A 163 0.86 17.28 -0.22
C TRP A 163 1.48 18.64 0.12
N ILE A 164 1.36 19.63 -0.78
CA ILE A 164 1.88 20.96 -0.52
C ILE A 164 1.24 21.58 0.73
N THR A 165 -0.08 21.48 0.86
CA THR A 165 -0.83 22.09 1.96
C THR A 165 -0.76 21.30 3.26
N GLY A 166 -0.62 19.99 3.20
CA GLY A 166 -0.64 19.10 4.35
C GLY A 166 0.72 18.74 4.91
N GLN A 167 1.80 18.89 4.15
CA GLN A 167 3.12 18.42 4.55
C GLN A 167 4.08 19.52 4.99
N PHE A 168 3.88 20.77 4.53
CA PHE A 168 4.73 21.88 4.95
C PHE A 168 4.14 22.61 6.15
N PRO A 169 4.95 22.97 7.15
CA PRO A 169 4.52 23.82 8.27
C PRO A 169 3.95 25.16 7.80
N ASN A 170 4.63 25.81 6.86
CA ASN A 170 4.13 26.98 6.16
C ASN A 170 4.06 26.71 4.64
N PRO A 171 2.90 26.28 4.10
CA PRO A 171 2.73 25.95 2.68
C PRO A 171 2.72 27.18 1.78
N GLU A 172 2.53 28.39 2.32
CA GLU A 172 2.53 29.59 1.51
C GLU A 172 3.90 29.81 0.84
N VAL A 173 4.97 29.31 1.47
CA VAL A 173 6.32 29.39 0.90
C VAL A 173 6.46 28.53 -0.37
N PRO A 174 6.20 27.21 -0.37
CA PRO A 174 6.24 26.42 -1.59
C PRO A 174 5.14 26.79 -2.61
N LYS A 175 3.96 27.25 -2.15
CA LYS A 175 2.92 27.77 -3.04
C LYS A 175 3.40 29.01 -3.80
N LYS A 176 4.01 29.97 -3.10
CA LYS A 176 4.57 31.17 -3.71
C LYS A 176 5.66 30.82 -4.72
N TRP A 177 6.58 29.92 -4.35
CA TRP A 177 7.61 29.40 -5.25
C TRP A 177 6.99 28.84 -6.54
N LEU A 178 5.98 27.98 -6.44
CA LEU A 178 5.31 27.39 -7.59
C LEU A 178 4.58 28.45 -8.44
N LYS A 179 3.87 29.37 -7.78
CA LYS A 179 3.12 30.44 -8.44
C LYS A 179 4.02 31.38 -9.24
N GLU A 180 5.19 31.71 -8.72
CA GLU A 180 6.16 32.59 -9.40
C GLU A 180 6.79 31.91 -10.63
N ARG A 181 6.99 30.61 -10.57
CA ARG A 181 7.63 29.87 -11.65
C ARG A 181 6.65 29.31 -12.68
N ARG A 182 5.50 28.81 -12.21
CA ARG A 182 4.49 28.12 -13.01
C ARG A 182 3.09 28.49 -12.55
N PRO A 183 2.64 29.73 -12.87
CA PRO A 183 1.30 30.18 -12.52
C PRO A 183 0.20 29.32 -13.15
N ASP A 184 0.45 28.73 -14.31
CA ASP A 184 -0.43 27.78 -14.97
C ASP A 184 -0.73 26.56 -14.08
N ILE A 185 0.32 25.90 -13.57
CA ILE A 185 0.20 24.75 -12.68
C ILE A 185 -0.42 25.16 -11.35
N TYR A 186 0.03 26.29 -10.79
CA TYR A 186 -0.52 26.78 -9.53
C TYR A 186 -2.03 26.99 -9.59
N ASN A 187 -2.52 27.61 -10.65
CA ASN A 187 -3.95 27.88 -10.84
C ASN A 187 -4.77 26.58 -10.99
N GLU A 188 -4.19 25.56 -11.61
CA GLU A 188 -4.82 24.25 -11.73
C GLU A 188 -4.86 23.50 -10.41
N LEU A 189 -3.79 23.57 -9.60
CA LEU A 189 -3.73 22.93 -8.28
C LEU A 189 -4.58 23.65 -7.22
N PHE A 190 -4.73 24.97 -7.32
CA PHE A 190 -5.41 25.83 -6.34
C PHE A 190 -6.46 26.75 -6.99
N PRO A 191 -7.49 26.19 -7.65
CA PRO A 191 -8.44 26.99 -8.42
C PRO A 191 -9.24 27.98 -7.55
N GLY A 192 -9.47 27.67 -6.29
CA GLY A 192 -10.16 28.56 -5.35
C GLY A 192 -9.36 29.82 -5.04
N GLU A 193 -8.06 29.70 -4.87
CA GLU A 193 -7.15 30.82 -4.57
C GLU A 193 -6.90 31.67 -5.83
N ALA A 194 -6.86 31.06 -7.01
CA ALA A 194 -6.70 31.76 -8.28
C ALA A 194 -7.88 32.73 -8.54
N ASN A 195 -9.07 32.42 -8.04
CA ASN A 195 -10.29 33.22 -8.16
C ASN A 195 -10.53 34.17 -6.97
N GLY A 196 -9.53 34.42 -6.12
CA GLY A 196 -9.64 35.31 -4.97
C GLY A 196 -10.36 34.75 -3.77
N GLY A 197 -10.63 33.45 -3.74
CA GLY A 197 -11.16 32.74 -2.57
C GLY A 197 -10.10 32.65 -1.46
N ALA A 198 -10.53 32.78 -0.19
CA ALA A 198 -9.66 32.53 0.95
C ALA A 198 -9.32 31.02 1.00
N ALA A 199 -8.05 30.70 1.24
CA ALA A 199 -7.67 29.34 1.57
C ALA A 199 -8.45 28.87 2.81
N PRO A 200 -8.94 27.61 2.88
CA PRO A 200 -9.58 27.09 4.06
C PRO A 200 -8.64 27.22 5.27
N ALA A 201 -9.19 27.67 6.39
CA ALA A 201 -8.43 27.82 7.63
C ALA A 201 -7.75 26.48 7.98
N ARG A 202 -6.43 26.55 8.19
CA ARG A 202 -5.66 25.36 8.52
C ARG A 202 -5.94 24.92 9.95
N ASP A 203 -6.20 23.64 10.09
CA ASP A 203 -6.12 22.99 11.38
C ASP A 203 -4.64 22.69 11.66
N VAL A 204 -4.10 23.27 12.70
CA VAL A 204 -2.71 23.07 13.13
C VAL A 204 -2.69 22.40 14.49
N ASP A 205 -1.79 21.49 14.66
CA ASP A 205 -1.51 20.86 15.94
C ASP A 205 -0.96 21.90 16.93
N PRO A 206 -1.59 22.09 18.10
CA PRO A 206 -1.19 23.13 19.03
C PRO A 206 0.18 22.89 19.68
N GLU A 207 0.64 21.65 19.77
CA GLU A 207 1.94 21.32 20.37
C GLU A 207 3.07 21.47 19.38
N THR A 208 2.87 21.00 18.15
CA THR A 208 3.92 21.02 17.12
C THR A 208 3.83 22.23 16.21
N GLY A 209 2.66 22.90 16.15
CA GLY A 209 2.37 23.99 15.21
C GLY A 209 2.46 23.57 13.74
N LEU A 210 2.44 22.26 13.48
CA LEU A 210 2.43 21.70 12.14
C LEU A 210 1.01 21.59 11.59
N PRO A 211 0.85 21.71 10.28
CA PRO A 211 -0.43 21.44 9.66
C PRO A 211 -0.90 20.04 10.01
N ARG A 212 -2.12 19.94 10.46
CA ARG A 212 -2.77 18.65 10.58
C ARG A 212 -3.16 18.21 9.18
N ALA A 213 -2.42 17.26 8.63
CA ALA A 213 -2.72 16.68 7.33
C ALA A 213 -4.07 15.95 7.39
N GLY A 214 -5.08 16.47 6.73
CA GLY A 214 -6.42 15.89 6.66
C GLY A 214 -6.95 15.47 8.04
N THR A 215 -7.48 14.29 8.19
CA THR A 215 -7.97 13.73 9.45
C THR A 215 -6.87 13.45 10.51
N GLY A 216 -5.62 13.86 10.28
CA GLY A 216 -4.47 13.48 11.11
C GLY A 216 -4.46 14.03 12.53
N GLY A 217 -4.83 15.29 12.72
CA GLY A 217 -4.79 15.92 14.03
C GLY A 217 -5.97 15.53 14.92
N ASP A 218 -7.09 15.28 14.29
CA ASP A 218 -8.23 14.67 14.98
C ASP A 218 -7.87 13.27 15.50
N ARG A 219 -6.96 12.57 14.83
CA ARG A 219 -6.49 11.23 15.27
C ARG A 219 -5.81 11.25 16.63
N GLU A 220 -5.02 12.26 16.91
CA GLU A 220 -4.31 12.33 18.19
C GLU A 220 -5.27 12.60 19.35
N VAL A 221 -6.19 13.54 19.17
CA VAL A 221 -7.24 13.82 20.16
C VAL A 221 -8.15 12.62 20.36
N VAL A 222 -8.59 11.99 19.28
CA VAL A 222 -9.38 10.74 19.34
C VAL A 222 -8.58 9.64 20.01
N GLY A 223 -7.29 9.49 19.70
CA GLY A 223 -6.40 8.51 20.33
C GLY A 223 -6.27 8.69 21.82
N GLN A 224 -6.09 9.93 22.29
CA GLN A 224 -6.07 10.26 23.73
C GLN A 224 -7.42 9.95 24.40
N GLY A 225 -8.53 10.30 23.75
CA GLY A 225 -9.87 9.96 24.22
C GLY A 225 -10.10 8.46 24.31
N ILE A 226 -9.65 7.69 23.34
CA ILE A 226 -9.70 6.22 23.36
C ILE A 226 -8.86 5.66 24.51
N GLN A 227 -7.64 6.17 24.73
CA GLN A 227 -6.80 5.73 25.84
C GLN A 227 -7.46 5.99 27.19
N ALA A 228 -8.07 7.17 27.37
CA ALA A 228 -8.81 7.51 28.58
C ALA A 228 -9.99 6.54 28.78
N PHE A 229 -10.74 6.24 27.72
CA PHE A 229 -11.83 5.27 27.76
C PHE A 229 -11.34 3.87 28.15
N LEU A 230 -10.24 3.38 27.55
CA LEU A 230 -9.67 2.07 27.86
C LEU A 230 -9.19 1.95 29.30
N LYS A 231 -8.61 3.03 29.85
CA LYS A 231 -8.19 3.08 31.26
C LYS A 231 -9.39 3.00 32.21
N ALA A 232 -10.51 3.65 31.85
CA ALA A 232 -11.75 3.61 32.63
C ALA A 232 -12.52 2.28 32.46
N ASN A 233 -12.26 1.51 31.41
CA ASN A 233 -12.98 0.27 31.08
C ASN A 233 -11.99 -0.89 30.88
N PRO A 234 -11.38 -1.45 31.93
CA PRO A 234 -10.31 -2.45 31.83
C PRO A 234 -10.73 -3.79 31.21
N ASN A 235 -12.02 -4.09 31.16
CA ASN A 235 -12.58 -5.25 30.46
C ASN A 235 -12.64 -5.07 28.93
N VAL A 236 -12.43 -3.88 28.41
CA VAL A 236 -12.31 -3.63 26.97
C VAL A 236 -10.91 -4.04 26.51
N ARG A 237 -10.86 -5.10 25.70
CA ARG A 237 -9.63 -5.78 25.30
C ARG A 237 -9.16 -5.39 23.91
N GLY A 238 -10.03 -4.78 23.12
CA GLY A 238 -9.71 -4.38 21.76
C GLY A 238 -10.35 -3.06 21.36
N VAL A 239 -9.70 -2.38 20.44
CA VAL A 239 -10.21 -1.19 19.75
C VAL A 239 -10.21 -1.44 18.27
N PHE A 240 -11.35 -1.28 17.65
CA PHE A 240 -11.54 -1.31 16.22
C PHE A 240 -11.98 0.06 15.72
N TRP A 241 -11.21 0.61 14.79
CA TRP A 241 -11.56 1.88 14.17
C TRP A 241 -11.78 1.67 12.67
N GLY A 242 -12.95 2.02 12.20
CA GLY A 242 -13.41 1.78 10.81
C GLY A 242 -12.58 2.38 9.75
N SER A 243 -12.29 2.93 9.02
CA SER A 243 -11.63 3.31 7.78
C SER A 243 -10.13 3.05 7.75
N GLY A 244 -9.73 2.03 7.11
CA GLY A 244 -8.46 1.66 6.47
C GLY A 244 -7.12 2.39 6.73
N GLY A 245 -7.12 3.43 7.52
CA GLY A 245 -5.95 4.24 7.89
C GLY A 245 -5.28 3.75 9.18
N THR A 246 -4.91 2.54 9.20
CA THR A 246 -4.51 1.77 10.37
C THR A 246 -3.28 2.28 11.11
N THR A 247 -2.31 2.80 10.38
CA THR A 247 -1.03 3.28 10.95
C THR A 247 -1.24 4.45 11.93
N GLY A 248 -2.13 5.36 11.58
CA GLY A 248 -2.38 6.56 12.40
C GLY A 248 -3.02 6.25 13.73
N LEU A 249 -4.01 5.33 13.79
CA LEU A 249 -4.64 4.97 15.05
C LEU A 249 -3.68 4.21 15.96
N ARG A 250 -2.95 3.24 15.44
CA ARG A 250 -1.99 2.49 16.24
C ARG A 250 -0.98 3.42 16.90
N ARG A 251 -0.50 4.43 16.17
CA ARG A 251 0.35 5.50 16.73
C ARG A 251 -0.35 6.25 17.85
N ALA A 252 -1.58 6.69 17.61
CA ALA A 252 -2.37 7.45 18.58
C ALA A 252 -2.72 6.65 19.83
N LEU A 253 -2.65 5.31 19.78
CA LEU A 253 -2.87 4.45 20.95
C LEU A 253 -1.61 4.21 21.80
N TYR A 254 -0.45 4.73 21.43
CA TYR A 254 0.76 4.54 22.24
C TYR A 254 0.57 4.98 23.70
N PRO A 255 0.94 4.17 24.72
CA PRO A 255 1.60 2.86 24.67
C PRO A 255 0.65 1.63 24.65
N MET A 256 -0.60 1.79 24.27
CA MET A 256 -1.64 0.73 24.29
C MET A 256 -1.88 0.09 22.92
N GLN A 257 -0.86 0.02 22.07
CA GLN A 257 -0.96 -0.50 20.69
C GLN A 257 -1.36 -1.98 20.63
N ASP A 258 -1.11 -2.74 21.71
CA ASP A 258 -1.54 -4.13 21.85
C ASP A 258 -3.07 -4.29 21.80
N LYS A 259 -3.82 -3.23 22.08
CA LYS A 259 -5.28 -3.17 22.01
C LYS A 259 -5.82 -2.96 20.60
N TYR A 260 -4.98 -2.56 19.66
CA TYR A 260 -5.41 -2.30 18.30
C TYR A 260 -5.84 -3.58 17.58
N LEU A 261 -7.02 -3.55 16.98
CA LEU A 261 -7.55 -4.60 16.11
C LEU A 261 -7.53 -4.08 14.67
N GLY A 262 -6.65 -4.68 13.87
CA GLY A 262 -6.54 -4.39 12.45
C GLY A 262 -7.56 -5.16 11.65
N THR A 263 -8.20 -4.51 10.67
CA THR A 263 -9.06 -5.16 9.72
C THR A 263 -9.15 -4.37 8.43
N PHE A 264 -9.44 -5.03 7.31
CA PHE A 264 -9.73 -4.36 6.05
C PHE A 264 -11.07 -3.65 6.03
N ILE A 265 -11.88 -3.85 7.03
CA ILE A 265 -13.18 -3.26 7.01
C ILE A 265 -13.08 -1.84 7.34
N THR A 266 -13.63 -1.21 6.45
CA THR A 266 -13.99 0.15 6.51
C THR A 266 -15.46 0.23 6.94
N ASP A 267 -15.94 1.37 7.04
CA ASP A 267 -17.28 1.83 7.23
C ASP A 267 -18.21 1.63 6.01
N ASN A 268 -17.79 0.79 5.05
CA ASN A 268 -18.39 0.68 3.73
C ASN A 268 -18.93 -0.74 3.48
N VAL A 269 -20.17 -0.85 2.99
CA VAL A 269 -20.83 -2.13 2.73
C VAL A 269 -20.08 -3.00 1.73
N TYR A 270 -19.45 -2.40 0.74
CA TYR A 270 -18.74 -3.14 -0.30
C TYR A 270 -17.51 -3.85 0.24
N THR A 271 -16.76 -3.19 1.10
CA THR A 271 -15.58 -3.78 1.71
C THR A 271 -15.94 -4.83 2.77
N LEU A 272 -17.02 -4.65 3.51
CA LEU A 272 -17.53 -5.68 4.44
C LEU A 272 -17.97 -6.94 3.70
N GLN A 273 -18.71 -6.79 2.60
CA GLN A 273 -19.17 -7.93 1.80
C GLN A 273 -18.06 -8.62 1.01
N SER A 274 -16.90 -7.99 0.87
CA SER A 274 -15.80 -8.57 0.10
C SER A 274 -15.32 -9.88 0.72
N GLN A 275 -14.86 -10.78 -0.12
CA GLN A 275 -14.28 -12.04 0.33
C GLN A 275 -12.99 -11.86 1.15
N MET A 276 -12.43 -10.65 1.21
CA MET A 276 -11.33 -10.31 2.12
C MET A 276 -11.64 -10.67 3.57
N THR A 277 -12.87 -10.47 4.01
CA THR A 277 -13.29 -10.72 5.40
C THR A 277 -13.39 -12.19 5.77
N THR A 278 -13.56 -13.04 4.79
CA THR A 278 -13.74 -14.49 4.95
C THR A 278 -12.50 -15.29 4.56
N TYR A 279 -11.47 -14.63 4.07
CA TYR A 279 -10.27 -15.30 3.56
C TYR A 279 -9.48 -16.01 4.67
N PRO A 280 -9.00 -17.24 4.43
CA PRO A 280 -8.22 -17.97 5.42
C PRO A 280 -6.90 -17.28 5.75
N GLY A 281 -6.73 -16.88 7.01
CA GLY A 281 -5.57 -16.10 7.44
C GLY A 281 -4.25 -16.87 7.41
N ASP A 282 -4.28 -18.18 7.57
CA ASP A 282 -3.10 -19.05 7.49
C ASP A 282 -2.64 -19.26 6.04
N VAL A 283 -3.57 -19.38 5.08
CA VAL A 283 -3.25 -19.42 3.64
C VAL A 283 -2.60 -18.12 3.22
N TRP A 284 -3.16 -17.01 3.66
CA TRP A 284 -2.59 -15.70 3.38
C TRP A 284 -1.19 -15.54 3.95
N GLN A 285 -0.99 -15.92 5.22
CA GLN A 285 0.31 -15.85 5.87
C GLN A 285 1.35 -16.70 5.15
N LEU A 286 1.02 -17.94 4.80
CA LEU A 286 1.97 -18.81 4.10
C LEU A 286 2.34 -18.26 2.73
N ALA A 287 1.37 -17.71 1.99
CA ALA A 287 1.64 -17.07 0.71
C ALA A 287 2.59 -15.85 0.83
N GLU A 288 2.45 -15.05 1.90
CA GLU A 288 3.37 -13.95 2.17
C GLU A 288 4.78 -14.44 2.53
N GLU A 289 4.89 -15.48 3.35
CA GLU A 289 6.18 -16.06 3.76
C GLU A 289 6.94 -16.65 2.56
N GLN A 290 6.27 -17.42 1.72
CA GLN A 290 6.84 -17.98 0.48
C GLN A 290 7.28 -16.89 -0.52
N LEU A 291 6.55 -15.78 -0.57
CA LEU A 291 6.91 -14.64 -1.40
C LEU A 291 8.18 -13.93 -0.91
N MET A 292 8.33 -13.81 0.42
CA MET A 292 9.45 -13.09 1.03
C MET A 292 10.76 -13.89 1.07
N GLU A 293 10.69 -15.21 1.10
CA GLU A 293 11.87 -16.07 1.28
C GLU A 293 12.97 -15.82 0.24
N PRO A 294 12.70 -15.75 -1.08
CA PRO A 294 13.76 -15.53 -2.07
C PRO A 294 14.53 -14.22 -1.89
N LEU A 295 13.91 -13.22 -1.27
CA LEU A 295 14.56 -11.92 -1.02
C LEU A 295 15.78 -12.04 -0.10
N ALA A 296 15.78 -12.99 0.84
CA ALA A 296 16.90 -13.23 1.75
C ALA A 296 18.21 -13.54 1.00
N TYR A 297 18.08 -14.10 -0.18
CA TYR A 297 19.19 -14.56 -1.00
C TYR A 297 19.43 -13.69 -2.24
N ALA A 298 18.73 -12.58 -2.37
CA ALA A 298 18.80 -11.74 -3.55
C ALA A 298 20.11 -10.95 -3.62
N GLU A 299 20.67 -10.81 -4.82
CA GLU A 299 21.81 -9.93 -5.12
C GLU A 299 21.47 -8.83 -6.14
N ARG A 300 20.38 -9.00 -6.87
CA ARG A 300 19.87 -8.03 -7.84
C ARG A 300 18.36 -8.14 -7.95
N LEU A 301 17.68 -7.04 -8.15
CA LEU A 301 16.28 -6.99 -8.54
C LEU A 301 16.11 -6.34 -9.92
N GLU A 302 15.08 -6.78 -10.63
CA GLU A 302 14.58 -6.16 -11.87
C GLU A 302 13.05 -6.11 -11.82
N ILE A 303 12.50 -4.94 -12.16
CA ILE A 303 11.07 -4.67 -12.10
C ILE A 303 10.63 -4.04 -13.41
N THR A 304 9.66 -4.65 -14.06
CA THR A 304 9.08 -4.15 -15.31
C THR A 304 7.57 -4.12 -15.23
N ASP A 305 6.93 -3.18 -15.93
CA ASP A 305 5.48 -3.06 -16.02
C ASP A 305 5.11 -2.55 -17.43
N PRO A 306 4.03 -3.03 -18.05
CA PRO A 306 3.65 -2.63 -19.41
C PRO A 306 3.29 -1.15 -19.55
N GLU A 307 2.99 -0.45 -18.47
CA GLU A 307 2.83 1.01 -18.48
C GLU A 307 4.15 1.74 -18.77
N GLY A 308 5.30 1.05 -18.67
CA GLY A 308 6.63 1.58 -18.99
C GLY A 308 7.63 1.55 -17.85
N THR A 309 7.30 0.97 -16.70
CA THR A 309 8.25 0.78 -15.61
C THR A 309 9.37 -0.16 -16.05
N ASN A 310 10.61 0.24 -15.78
CA ASN A 310 11.83 -0.55 -15.97
C ASN A 310 12.86 -0.10 -14.94
N LEU A 311 12.90 -0.77 -13.80
CA LEU A 311 13.75 -0.46 -12.67
C LEU A 311 14.66 -1.62 -12.33
N TRP A 312 15.84 -1.32 -11.82
CA TRP A 312 16.76 -2.31 -11.30
C TRP A 312 17.60 -1.77 -10.15
N SER A 313 18.12 -2.68 -9.33
CA SER A 313 19.08 -2.39 -8.27
C SER A 313 19.92 -3.61 -7.97
N ASP A 314 21.21 -3.40 -7.68
CA ASP A 314 22.05 -4.41 -7.05
C ASP A 314 21.88 -4.36 -5.53
N LEU A 315 21.92 -5.52 -4.89
CA LEU A 315 21.59 -5.69 -3.49
C LEU A 315 22.76 -6.28 -2.72
N THR A 316 23.10 -5.66 -1.61
CA THR A 316 24.11 -6.21 -0.69
C THR A 316 23.53 -7.35 0.15
N PRO A 317 24.36 -8.27 0.68
CA PRO A 317 23.89 -9.29 1.63
C PRO A 317 23.13 -8.71 2.82
N ASP A 318 23.58 -7.58 3.31
CA ASP A 318 22.97 -6.86 4.43
C ASP A 318 21.56 -6.37 4.12
N MET A 319 21.30 -5.89 2.90
CA MET A 319 19.96 -5.55 2.46
C MET A 319 19.04 -6.76 2.38
N ALA A 320 19.52 -7.84 1.77
CA ALA A 320 18.77 -9.08 1.64
C ALA A 320 18.44 -9.68 3.02
N GLU A 321 19.40 -9.70 3.95
CA GLU A 321 19.19 -10.15 5.33
C GLU A 321 18.08 -9.36 6.02
N ARG A 322 18.03 -8.06 5.82
CA ARG A 322 17.04 -7.19 6.46
C ARG A 322 15.63 -7.46 6.00
N TRP A 323 15.46 -7.74 4.72
CA TRP A 323 14.12 -8.08 4.23
C TRP A 323 13.62 -9.41 4.76
N SER A 324 14.51 -10.38 4.89
CA SER A 324 14.16 -11.68 5.44
C SER A 324 13.72 -11.63 6.91
N GLN A 325 13.99 -10.53 7.61
CA GLN A 325 13.66 -10.36 9.02
C GLN A 325 12.24 -9.83 9.28
N GLY A 326 11.36 -9.90 8.28
CA GLY A 326 9.94 -9.68 8.50
C GLY A 326 9.50 -8.22 8.44
N ALA A 327 10.01 -7.48 7.48
CA ALA A 327 9.53 -6.15 7.16
C ALA A 327 8.16 -6.16 6.48
N TYR A 328 7.29 -7.09 6.81
CA TYR A 328 5.98 -7.19 6.22
C TYR A 328 4.86 -6.92 7.22
N GLN A 329 3.87 -6.23 6.70
CA GLN A 329 2.57 -6.06 7.33
C GLN A 329 1.57 -6.81 6.48
N ARG A 330 0.71 -7.59 7.08
CA ARG A 330 -0.29 -8.36 6.36
C ARG A 330 -1.07 -7.51 5.37
N GLY A 331 -1.06 -7.90 4.09
CA GLY A 331 -1.69 -7.17 3.01
C GLY A 331 -0.89 -5.99 2.45
N HIS A 332 0.28 -5.70 2.97
CA HIS A 332 1.13 -4.63 2.48
C HIS A 332 2.59 -4.96 2.81
N LEU A 333 3.22 -5.74 1.93
CA LEU A 333 4.58 -6.23 2.10
C LEU A 333 5.57 -5.21 1.56
N TYR A 334 6.44 -4.75 2.41
CA TYR A 334 7.52 -3.85 2.02
C TYR A 334 8.69 -4.63 1.45
N MET A 335 8.92 -4.50 0.15
CA MET A 335 9.83 -5.34 -0.63
C MET A 335 10.96 -4.54 -1.24
N PHE A 336 11.70 -3.77 -0.43
CA PHE A 336 12.63 -2.92 -1.05
C PHE A 336 13.90 -2.62 -0.36
N PRO A 337 14.82 -2.07 -1.18
CA PRO A 337 16.08 -1.66 -0.66
C PRO A 337 16.05 -0.37 0.15
N ASN A 338 15.00 0.43 0.06
CA ASN A 338 15.08 1.85 0.36
C ASN A 338 14.34 2.31 1.60
N GLN A 339 13.35 1.57 2.08
CA GLN A 339 12.60 2.05 3.22
C GLN A 339 13.37 1.89 4.51
N ALA A 340 13.57 2.99 5.16
CA ALA A 340 14.02 2.95 6.51
C ALA A 340 12.89 2.44 7.41
N THR A 341 13.26 1.74 8.28
CA THR A 341 12.69 0.78 9.16
C THR A 341 11.79 1.32 10.25
N GLY A 342 11.64 2.61 10.38
CA GLY A 342 10.80 3.19 11.42
C GLY A 342 9.35 2.70 11.38
N ARG A 343 8.84 2.37 10.22
CA ARG A 343 7.50 1.79 10.04
C ARG A 343 7.40 0.32 10.42
N PHE A 344 8.51 -0.35 10.63
CA PHE A 344 8.55 -1.78 10.88
C PHE A 344 8.45 -2.17 12.35
N GLY A 345 8.27 -1.25 13.23
CA GLY A 345 7.86 -1.51 14.61
C GLY A 345 6.59 -2.35 14.71
N TYR A 346 5.94 -2.60 13.56
CA TYR A 346 4.84 -3.55 13.41
C TYR A 346 5.29 -4.96 13.11
N SER A 347 6.53 -5.17 12.69
CA SER A 347 7.04 -6.52 12.54
C SER A 347 7.08 -7.15 13.93
N PHE A 348 6.74 -8.40 14.00
CA PHE A 348 6.69 -9.19 15.22
C PHE A 348 8.06 -9.32 15.93
N VAL A 349 9.08 -8.71 15.38
CA VAL A 349 10.44 -8.72 15.87
C VAL A 349 10.80 -7.30 16.28
N ASP A 350 10.62 -7.01 17.55
CA ASP A 350 11.29 -5.88 18.19
C ASP A 350 12.78 -6.24 18.26
N TYR A 351 13.52 -5.82 17.23
CA TYR A 351 14.95 -6.10 17.15
C TYR A 351 15.72 -4.94 17.79
N PRO A 352 16.20 -5.08 19.01
CA PRO A 352 16.91 -4.00 19.70
C PRO A 352 18.14 -3.54 18.89
N GLY A 353 18.23 -2.24 18.65
CA GLY A 353 19.31 -1.64 17.89
C GLY A 353 19.20 -1.76 16.37
N PHE A 354 18.14 -2.32 15.84
CA PHE A 354 17.93 -2.45 14.40
C PHE A 354 17.96 -1.09 13.68
N GLN A 355 17.29 -0.09 14.20
CA GLN A 355 17.30 1.26 13.63
C GLN A 355 18.67 1.91 13.66
N GLN A 356 19.38 1.82 14.79
CA GLN A 356 20.73 2.38 14.91
C GLN A 356 21.68 1.74 13.91
N LYS A 357 21.58 0.43 13.73
CA LYS A 357 22.34 -0.31 12.73
C LYS A 357 22.02 0.13 11.29
N TRP A 358 20.75 0.52 11.03
CA TRP A 358 20.31 1.06 9.76
C TRP A 358 20.80 2.47 9.49
N LEU A 359 20.59 3.35 10.45
CA LEU A 359 20.94 4.76 10.33
C LEU A 359 22.44 4.96 10.13
N ALA A 360 23.26 4.04 10.62
CA ALA A 360 24.72 4.08 10.47
C ALA A 360 25.21 3.62 9.08
N ARG A 361 24.34 3.09 8.21
CA ARG A 361 24.75 2.46 6.94
C ARG A 361 24.17 3.15 5.74
N GLU A 362 25.00 3.92 5.07
CA GLU A 362 24.74 4.45 3.74
C GLU A 362 25.81 4.00 2.75
N PRO A 363 25.45 3.87 1.46
CA PRO A 363 24.15 4.10 0.85
C PRO A 363 23.20 2.91 1.07
N ILE A 364 21.91 3.23 1.24
CA ILE A 364 20.83 2.29 1.03
C ILE A 364 20.81 1.95 -0.46
N ALA A 365 20.21 0.84 -0.87
CA ALA A 365 20.25 0.40 -2.26
C ALA A 365 19.90 1.50 -3.27
N LEU A 366 20.58 1.45 -4.37
CA LEU A 366 20.50 2.45 -5.43
C LEU A 366 19.58 1.92 -6.51
N ILE A 367 18.38 2.45 -6.57
CA ILE A 367 17.45 2.17 -7.66
C ILE A 367 17.78 3.02 -8.87
N HIS A 368 17.77 2.38 -10.05
CA HIS A 368 17.98 3.01 -11.35
C HIS A 368 16.85 2.67 -12.32
N GLY A 369 16.62 3.56 -13.29
CA GLY A 369 15.67 3.31 -14.37
C GLY A 369 14.44 4.22 -14.31
N VAL A 370 13.31 3.70 -14.74
CA VAL A 370 12.06 4.46 -14.92
C VAL A 370 10.91 3.78 -14.17
N LEU A 371 10.15 4.55 -13.44
CA LEU A 371 8.85 4.18 -12.89
C LEU A 371 7.76 4.89 -13.71
N ALA A 372 6.85 4.14 -14.30
CA ALA A 372 5.69 4.68 -14.99
C ALA A 372 4.39 4.24 -14.29
N GLY A 373 3.34 5.05 -14.42
CA GLY A 373 2.04 4.74 -13.84
C GLY A 373 1.02 5.83 -14.10
N THR A 374 -0.22 5.60 -13.69
CA THR A 374 -1.40 6.41 -14.00
C THR A 374 -2.26 6.74 -12.80
N GLN A 375 -1.89 6.26 -11.61
CA GLN A 375 -2.65 6.51 -10.39
C GLN A 375 -1.80 6.38 -9.13
N GLY A 376 -2.32 6.91 -8.04
CA GLY A 376 -1.76 6.84 -6.69
C GLY A 376 -2.85 6.87 -5.63
N HIS A 377 -2.52 7.13 -4.38
CA HIS A 377 -3.49 7.15 -3.28
C HIS A 377 -4.67 8.10 -3.51
N GLY A 378 -4.40 9.26 -4.06
CA GLY A 378 -5.40 10.30 -4.31
C GLY A 378 -6.25 10.08 -5.55
N GLY A 379 -6.08 8.99 -6.28
CA GLY A 379 -6.80 8.68 -7.50
C GLY A 379 -5.93 8.69 -8.75
N PHE A 380 -6.55 8.97 -9.89
CA PHE A 380 -5.95 8.86 -11.21
C PHE A 380 -5.31 10.16 -11.67
N PHE A 381 -4.30 10.04 -12.51
CA PHE A 381 -3.66 11.14 -13.23
C PHE A 381 -3.16 10.64 -14.59
N PRO A 382 -2.94 11.55 -15.59
CA PRO A 382 -2.34 11.16 -16.86
C PRO A 382 -1.01 10.43 -16.64
N ARG A 383 -0.71 9.47 -17.50
CA ARG A 383 0.53 8.69 -17.37
C ARG A 383 1.76 9.58 -17.18
N TRP A 384 2.58 9.25 -16.19
CA TRP A 384 3.90 9.83 -15.99
C TRP A 384 5.02 8.81 -16.12
N GLU A 385 6.23 9.31 -16.27
CA GLU A 385 7.49 8.59 -16.16
C GLU A 385 8.39 9.33 -15.19
N ILE A 386 8.84 8.65 -14.16
CA ILE A 386 9.76 9.17 -13.15
C ILE A 386 11.09 8.46 -13.31
N PHE A 387 12.15 9.22 -13.58
CA PHE A 387 13.48 8.69 -13.82
C PHE A 387 14.29 8.68 -12.54
N PHE A 388 14.94 7.56 -12.24
CA PHE A 388 15.78 7.38 -11.07
C PHE A 388 17.24 7.18 -11.43
N LYS A 389 18.10 7.83 -10.67
CA LYS A 389 19.54 7.62 -10.64
C LYS A 389 19.98 7.58 -9.19
N ASP A 390 20.68 6.50 -8.81
CA ASP A 390 21.17 6.32 -7.43
C ASP A 390 20.05 6.45 -6.37
N GLY A 391 18.85 5.96 -6.69
CA GLY A 391 17.67 6.03 -5.83
C GLY A 391 16.92 7.36 -5.82
N PHE A 392 17.52 8.44 -6.33
CA PHE A 392 16.90 9.76 -6.38
C PHE A 392 16.17 10.00 -7.70
N ILE A 393 15.10 10.79 -7.64
CA ILE A 393 14.40 11.24 -8.84
C ILE A 393 15.30 12.24 -9.58
N SER A 394 15.59 11.94 -10.83
CA SER A 394 16.42 12.80 -11.71
C SER A 394 15.59 13.60 -12.70
N ASP A 395 14.44 13.10 -13.14
CA ASP A 395 13.51 13.80 -14.04
C ASP A 395 12.10 13.23 -13.94
N VAL A 396 11.10 13.98 -14.41
CA VAL A 396 9.70 13.58 -14.53
C VAL A 396 9.15 14.01 -15.88
N LYS A 397 8.42 13.10 -16.55
CA LYS A 397 7.70 13.39 -17.79
C LYS A 397 6.24 12.98 -17.67
N GLY A 398 5.34 13.72 -18.28
CA GLY A 398 3.90 13.46 -18.22
C GLY A 398 3.29 13.76 -16.84
N GLY A 399 2.22 13.07 -16.46
CA GLY A 399 1.55 13.22 -15.17
C GLY A 399 0.63 14.43 -15.04
N GLY A 400 0.36 15.16 -16.13
CA GLY A 400 -0.46 16.38 -16.08
C GLY A 400 0.10 17.41 -15.10
N ALA A 401 -0.78 18.13 -14.40
CA ALA A 401 -0.39 19.13 -13.41
C ALA A 401 0.37 18.53 -12.22
N GLN A 402 0.04 17.29 -11.82
CA GLN A 402 0.75 16.60 -10.75
C GLN A 402 2.23 16.36 -11.13
N GLY A 403 2.49 15.81 -12.32
CA GLY A 403 3.85 15.56 -12.77
C GLY A 403 4.63 16.85 -13.02
N ALA A 404 3.97 17.88 -13.54
CA ALA A 404 4.56 19.19 -13.74
C ALA A 404 4.93 19.86 -12.41
N ALA A 405 4.08 19.75 -11.38
CA ALA A 405 4.40 20.25 -10.05
C ALA A 405 5.58 19.48 -9.42
N LEU A 406 5.62 18.16 -9.54
CA LEU A 406 6.76 17.36 -9.06
C LEU A 406 8.05 17.81 -9.74
N LYS A 407 8.02 18.01 -11.07
CA LYS A 407 9.19 18.47 -11.84
C LYS A 407 9.72 19.83 -11.34
N GLU A 408 8.85 20.77 -10.98
CA GLU A 408 9.26 22.01 -10.37
C GLU A 408 9.87 21.78 -8.98
N PHE A 409 9.24 20.95 -8.12
CA PHE A 409 9.76 20.67 -6.79
C PHE A 409 11.08 19.90 -6.77
N LEU A 410 11.45 19.20 -7.84
CA LEU A 410 12.82 18.68 -8.00
C LEU A 410 13.88 19.78 -8.03
N GLN A 411 13.51 21.01 -8.32
CA GLN A 411 14.40 22.17 -8.34
C GLN A 411 14.26 23.05 -7.09
N TYR A 412 13.37 22.69 -6.16
CA TYR A 412 13.13 23.50 -4.96
C TYR A 412 14.30 23.35 -3.97
N PRO A 413 15.10 24.42 -3.73
CA PRO A 413 16.35 24.32 -2.97
C PRO A 413 16.17 23.73 -1.58
N LYS A 414 15.08 24.08 -0.88
CA LYS A 414 14.80 23.56 0.46
C LYS A 414 14.66 22.03 0.51
N LEU A 415 14.28 21.39 -0.58
CA LEU A 415 14.18 19.94 -0.66
C LEU A 415 15.47 19.27 -1.13
N ASN A 416 16.28 19.99 -1.90
CA ASN A 416 17.50 19.44 -2.48
C ASN A 416 18.72 19.60 -1.56
N ASP A 417 18.82 20.76 -0.90
CA ASP A 417 20.02 21.14 -0.14
C ASP A 417 19.92 20.80 1.36
N THR A 418 18.74 20.39 1.82
CA THR A 418 18.51 20.06 3.22
C THR A 418 18.93 18.63 3.54
N VAL A 419 19.75 18.47 4.59
CA VAL A 419 20.02 17.17 5.22
C VAL A 419 18.93 16.91 6.24
N PHE A 420 18.08 15.94 5.95
CA PHE A 420 16.96 15.58 6.82
C PHE A 420 17.44 14.79 8.04
N PRO A 421 16.66 14.74 9.14
CA PRO A 421 17.00 13.91 10.29
C PRO A 421 17.30 12.47 9.88
N TYR A 422 18.36 11.89 10.50
CA TYR A 422 18.83 10.53 10.21
C TYR A 422 19.42 10.31 8.81
N HIS A 423 19.61 11.38 8.02
CA HIS A 423 20.30 11.31 6.74
C HIS A 423 21.74 11.79 6.88
N THR A 424 22.63 11.31 6.02
CA THR A 424 24.03 11.79 5.92
C THR A 424 24.26 12.66 4.69
N LYS A 425 23.30 12.65 3.73
CA LYS A 425 23.36 13.42 2.49
C LYS A 425 22.08 14.24 2.32
N PRO A 426 22.17 15.40 1.68
CA PRO A 426 20.99 16.20 1.36
C PRO A 426 20.09 15.50 0.33
N GLY A 427 18.88 15.99 0.21
CA GLY A 427 17.90 15.57 -0.79
C GLY A 427 16.68 14.85 -0.20
N PHE A 428 15.52 15.27 -0.69
CA PHE A 428 14.21 14.72 -0.29
C PHE A 428 13.71 13.64 -1.25
N TRP A 429 13.86 13.85 -2.56
CA TRP A 429 13.18 13.09 -3.59
C TRP A 429 13.85 11.75 -3.87
N TYR A 430 13.42 10.74 -3.15
CA TYR A 430 13.95 9.40 -3.20
C TYR A 430 12.82 8.37 -3.38
N LEU A 431 13.11 7.24 -4.04
CA LEU A 431 12.20 6.10 -4.03
C LEU A 431 12.35 5.37 -2.70
N TYR A 432 11.52 5.74 -1.73
CA TYR A 432 11.66 5.19 -0.38
C TYR A 432 10.82 3.95 -0.14
N GLU A 433 9.81 3.69 -0.98
CA GLU A 433 8.87 2.60 -0.76
C GLU A 433 8.58 1.82 -2.04
N ILE A 434 8.78 0.51 -1.98
CA ILE A 434 8.25 -0.48 -2.89
C ILE A 434 7.49 -1.48 -2.02
N ALA A 435 6.18 -1.49 -2.07
CA ALA A 435 5.38 -2.37 -1.24
C ALA A 435 4.34 -3.14 -2.08
N PHE A 436 4.16 -4.42 -1.76
CA PHE A 436 3.22 -5.28 -2.46
C PHE A 436 1.91 -5.41 -1.70
N GLY A 437 0.81 -5.34 -2.41
CA GLY A 437 -0.42 -5.96 -1.98
C GLY A 437 -0.27 -7.48 -2.00
N SER A 438 -0.82 -8.17 -1.03
CA SER A 438 -0.69 -9.63 -0.89
C SER A 438 -2.02 -10.36 -0.79
N HIS A 439 -3.14 -9.64 -0.81
CA HIS A 439 -4.46 -10.23 -0.59
C HIS A 439 -5.20 -10.49 -1.92
N PRO A 440 -5.43 -11.75 -2.34
CA PRO A 440 -6.04 -12.04 -3.65
C PRO A 440 -7.50 -11.58 -3.76
N LYS A 441 -8.19 -11.35 -2.65
CA LYS A 441 -9.60 -10.91 -2.64
C LYS A 441 -9.78 -9.41 -2.44
N ALA A 442 -8.68 -8.64 -2.36
CA ALA A 442 -8.78 -7.19 -2.35
C ALA A 442 -9.11 -6.65 -3.75
N PHE A 443 -9.88 -5.57 -3.80
CA PHE A 443 -10.39 -5.03 -5.06
C PHE A 443 -10.60 -3.52 -4.97
N ARG A 444 -10.77 -2.90 -6.13
CA ARG A 444 -11.16 -1.49 -6.23
C ARG A 444 -12.64 -1.36 -5.86
N ALA A 445 -12.91 -0.81 -4.67
CA ALA A 445 -14.27 -0.63 -4.19
C ALA A 445 -15.01 0.45 -5.00
N PRO A 446 -16.28 0.24 -5.41
CA PRO A 446 -17.02 1.20 -6.22
C PRO A 446 -17.43 2.45 -5.46
N GLY A 447 -17.99 2.31 -4.26
CA GLY A 447 -18.46 3.46 -3.49
C GLY A 447 -17.39 4.53 -3.33
N PRO A 448 -16.23 4.24 -2.72
CA PRO A 448 -15.13 5.19 -2.59
C PRO A 448 -14.62 5.73 -3.93
N LEU A 449 -14.59 4.92 -4.98
CA LEU A 449 -14.17 5.36 -6.29
C LEU A 449 -15.16 6.35 -6.93
N GLN A 450 -16.46 6.08 -6.83
CA GLN A 450 -17.52 6.95 -7.36
C GLN A 450 -17.62 8.27 -6.59
N GLU A 451 -17.46 8.21 -5.27
CA GLU A 451 -17.61 9.38 -4.40
C GLU A 451 -16.45 10.37 -4.54
N HIS A 452 -15.22 9.87 -4.62
CA HIS A 452 -14.03 10.74 -4.55
C HIS A 452 -12.77 10.21 -5.25
N GLY A 453 -12.90 9.20 -6.10
CA GLY A 453 -11.75 8.64 -6.84
C GLY A 453 -10.69 7.95 -5.99
N ASN A 454 -11.01 7.56 -4.75
CA ASN A 454 -10.07 6.94 -3.84
C ASN A 454 -9.68 5.53 -4.29
N THR A 455 -8.42 5.36 -4.67
CA THR A 455 -7.84 4.09 -5.12
C THR A 455 -7.00 3.40 -4.05
N SER A 456 -6.90 3.99 -2.87
CA SER A 456 -6.07 3.46 -1.79
C SER A 456 -6.43 2.04 -1.32
N PRO A 457 -7.71 1.62 -1.26
CA PRO A 457 -8.04 0.26 -0.83
C PRO A 457 -7.50 -0.84 -1.73
N GLU A 458 -7.38 -0.61 -3.03
CA GLU A 458 -6.94 -1.62 -4.01
C GLU A 458 -5.46 -1.98 -3.89
N ARG A 459 -4.65 -1.15 -3.24
CA ARG A 459 -3.22 -1.42 -3.01
C ARG A 459 -2.96 -2.71 -2.25
N ALA A 460 -3.97 -3.22 -1.54
CA ALA A 460 -3.88 -4.48 -0.82
C ALA A 460 -4.02 -5.72 -1.72
N ARG A 461 -4.51 -5.56 -2.98
CA ARG A 461 -4.65 -6.68 -3.91
C ARG A 461 -3.29 -7.30 -4.22
N SER A 462 -3.24 -8.64 -4.18
CA SER A 462 -2.02 -9.40 -4.51
C SER A 462 -1.45 -8.98 -5.87
N GLY A 463 -0.17 -8.64 -5.87
CA GLY A 463 0.54 -8.24 -7.09
C GLY A 463 0.41 -6.76 -7.49
N VAL A 464 -0.40 -5.96 -6.80
CA VAL A 464 -0.33 -4.50 -6.94
C VAL A 464 0.90 -4.00 -6.22
N ILE A 465 1.73 -3.22 -6.91
CA ILE A 465 2.82 -2.52 -6.25
C ILE A 465 2.41 -1.10 -5.92
N HIS A 466 2.68 -0.73 -4.69
CA HIS A 466 2.57 0.61 -4.15
C HIS A 466 3.97 1.22 -4.05
N TRP A 467 4.17 2.34 -4.70
CA TRP A 467 5.43 3.07 -4.76
C TRP A 467 5.34 4.34 -3.95
N GLY A 468 6.33 4.61 -3.13
CA GLY A 468 6.42 5.85 -2.35
C GLY A 468 7.64 6.67 -2.75
N LEU A 469 7.39 7.97 -3.01
CA LEU A 469 8.36 8.95 -3.46
C LEU A 469 8.53 10.04 -2.41
N GLY A 470 9.75 10.36 -2.03
CA GLY A 470 10.02 11.39 -1.05
C GLY A 470 11.21 11.07 -0.16
N ILE A 471 11.06 11.16 1.13
CA ILE A 471 12.13 11.01 2.13
C ILE A 471 12.78 9.64 2.08
N ARG A 472 14.10 9.61 2.00
CA ARG A 472 14.90 8.37 1.93
C ARG A 472 14.83 7.53 3.19
N LEU A 473 14.86 8.17 4.35
CA LEU A 473 14.77 7.52 5.65
C LEU A 473 13.59 8.09 6.42
N TRP A 474 12.82 7.22 7.01
CA TRP A 474 11.62 7.56 7.75
C TRP A 474 11.85 7.44 9.26
N HIS A 475 11.29 8.33 10.05
CA HIS A 475 11.23 8.18 11.48
C HIS A 475 10.22 7.10 11.89
N ASP A 476 10.44 6.48 13.05
CA ASP A 476 9.47 5.55 13.61
C ASP A 476 8.25 6.32 14.16
N PRO A 477 7.09 6.20 13.52
CA PRO A 477 5.91 6.92 13.97
C PRO A 477 5.37 6.43 15.32
N ASP A 478 5.79 5.26 15.78
CA ASP A 478 5.41 4.73 17.09
C ASP A 478 6.36 5.22 18.20
N LYS A 479 7.40 5.97 17.85
CA LYS A 479 8.32 6.60 18.80
C LYS A 479 8.06 8.10 18.92
N PRO A 480 7.41 8.55 20.00
CA PRO A 480 7.05 9.97 20.19
C PRO A 480 8.25 10.92 20.10
N THR A 481 9.40 10.49 20.61
CA THR A 481 10.64 11.30 20.58
C THR A 481 11.17 11.51 19.18
N GLU A 482 11.11 10.49 18.32
CA GLU A 482 11.52 10.60 16.92
C GLU A 482 10.53 11.45 16.13
N SER A 483 9.23 11.23 16.35
CA SER A 483 8.17 12.03 15.72
C SER A 483 8.29 13.51 16.08
N LYS A 484 8.59 13.83 17.36
CA LYS A 484 8.83 15.20 17.79
C LYS A 484 10.07 15.79 17.15
N ALA A 485 11.16 15.07 17.04
CA ALA A 485 12.39 15.55 16.40
C ALA A 485 12.15 15.91 14.92
N TRP A 486 11.36 15.09 14.20
CA TRP A 486 10.93 15.41 12.83
C TRP A 486 10.05 16.64 12.76
N ALA A 487 9.08 16.76 13.66
CA ALA A 487 8.19 17.91 13.72
C ALA A 487 8.96 19.21 13.99
N ASP A 488 9.85 19.21 14.97
CA ASP A 488 10.70 20.35 15.32
C ASP A 488 11.61 20.75 14.14
N PHE A 489 12.22 19.76 13.48
CA PHE A 489 13.06 20.00 12.31
C PHE A 489 12.26 20.56 11.14
N SER A 490 11.11 19.98 10.83
CA SER A 490 10.23 20.42 9.76
C SER A 490 9.77 21.86 9.98
N LYS A 491 9.38 22.21 11.22
CA LYS A 491 8.98 23.55 11.60
C LYS A 491 10.14 24.57 11.46
N ALA A 492 11.32 24.21 11.95
CA ALA A 492 12.50 25.10 11.91
C ALA A 492 12.98 25.37 10.48
N ASN A 493 12.85 24.41 9.57
CA ASN A 493 13.35 24.49 8.21
C ASN A 493 12.27 24.71 7.14
N ASN A 494 11.00 24.68 7.52
CA ASN A 494 9.86 24.64 6.60
C ASN A 494 10.03 23.58 5.51
N THR A 495 10.26 22.35 5.91
CA THR A 495 10.36 21.17 5.05
C THR A 495 9.16 20.26 5.27
N PRO A 496 8.85 19.32 4.36
CA PRO A 496 7.79 18.38 4.57
C PRO A 496 7.99 17.56 5.86
N PHE A 497 6.88 17.39 6.58
CA PHE A 497 6.86 16.57 7.80
C PHE A 497 6.78 15.08 7.50
N ASP A 498 6.11 14.71 6.42
CA ASP A 498 5.83 13.34 6.04
C ASP A 498 6.36 13.04 4.62
N HIS A 499 6.28 11.78 4.23
CA HIS A 499 6.65 11.31 2.90
C HIS A 499 5.80 11.96 1.79
N GLY A 500 6.32 11.84 0.57
CA GLY A 500 5.79 12.54 -0.59
C GLY A 500 4.62 11.86 -1.28
N TRP A 501 4.80 11.58 -2.56
CA TRP A 501 3.74 11.10 -3.44
C TRP A 501 3.80 9.59 -3.64
N HIS A 502 2.66 9.02 -4.06
CA HIS A 502 2.52 7.60 -4.30
C HIS A 502 1.98 7.31 -5.70
N THR A 503 2.39 6.18 -6.24
CA THR A 503 1.79 5.62 -7.45
C THR A 503 1.56 4.12 -7.29
N HIS A 504 0.70 3.53 -8.13
CA HIS A 504 0.39 2.11 -8.13
C HIS A 504 0.61 1.53 -9.52
N THR A 505 1.08 0.29 -9.60
CA THR A 505 1.18 -0.51 -10.82
C THR A 505 0.52 -1.86 -10.64
N TYR A 506 -0.06 -2.42 -11.71
CA TYR A 506 -0.98 -3.57 -11.61
C TYR A 506 -0.50 -4.82 -12.33
N PHE A 507 0.35 -4.66 -13.34
CA PHE A 507 0.79 -5.75 -14.22
C PHE A 507 2.28 -6.00 -14.13
N THR A 508 2.83 -5.67 -12.98
CA THR A 508 4.27 -5.66 -12.75
C THR A 508 4.84 -7.08 -12.72
N THR A 509 5.96 -7.27 -13.37
CA THR A 509 6.86 -8.39 -13.16
C THR A 509 8.02 -7.94 -12.30
N TYR A 510 8.18 -8.59 -11.13
CA TYR A 510 9.26 -8.33 -10.18
C TYR A 510 10.04 -9.61 -9.98
N LYS A 511 11.31 -9.60 -10.34
CA LYS A 511 12.19 -10.76 -10.20
C LYS A 511 13.48 -10.40 -9.47
N VAL A 512 14.04 -11.40 -8.79
CA VAL A 512 15.32 -11.29 -8.11
C VAL A 512 16.28 -12.35 -8.61
N ARG A 513 17.57 -12.00 -8.73
CA ARG A 513 18.64 -12.96 -8.97
C ARG A 513 19.20 -13.41 -7.62
N LEU A 514 19.29 -14.73 -7.45
CA LEU A 514 19.82 -15.32 -6.23
C LEU A 514 21.35 -15.24 -6.20
N ARG A 515 21.87 -14.90 -5.04
CA ARG A 515 23.30 -14.71 -4.79
C ARG A 515 24.09 -15.97 -5.04
N GLY A 516 25.16 -15.83 -5.85
CA GLY A 516 26.05 -16.94 -6.16
C GLY A 516 25.41 -18.03 -7.03
N ALA A 517 24.24 -17.79 -7.58
CA ALA A 517 23.56 -18.69 -8.51
C ALA A 517 23.11 -17.90 -9.76
N ASP A 518 23.27 -18.48 -10.93
CA ASP A 518 22.70 -17.92 -12.17
C ASP A 518 21.21 -18.30 -12.26
N LYS A 519 20.44 -17.87 -11.24
CA LYS A 519 19.03 -18.20 -11.10
C LYS A 519 18.20 -16.96 -10.78
N TRP A 520 17.21 -16.70 -11.60
CA TRP A 520 16.18 -15.70 -11.38
C TRP A 520 14.93 -16.36 -10.76
N VAL A 521 14.34 -15.68 -9.81
CA VAL A 521 13.05 -16.03 -9.19
C VAL A 521 12.11 -14.85 -9.36
N SER A 522 10.95 -15.11 -9.97
CA SER A 522 9.89 -14.11 -10.06
C SER A 522 9.09 -14.12 -8.74
N LEU A 523 8.93 -12.96 -8.14
CA LEU A 523 8.05 -12.73 -7.00
C LEU A 523 6.66 -12.32 -7.49
N LEU A 524 6.63 -11.44 -8.49
CA LEU A 524 5.43 -11.15 -9.26
C LEU A 524 5.67 -11.51 -10.73
N ASP A 525 4.66 -12.06 -11.35
CA ASP A 525 4.60 -12.27 -12.80
C ASP A 525 3.33 -11.62 -13.36
N LYS A 526 3.51 -10.54 -14.14
CA LYS A 526 2.40 -9.80 -14.79
C LYS A 526 1.27 -9.42 -13.84
N GLY A 527 1.64 -8.99 -12.64
CA GLY A 527 0.71 -8.56 -11.61
C GLY A 527 0.09 -9.68 -10.77
N ARG A 528 0.58 -10.94 -10.92
CA ARG A 528 0.22 -12.05 -10.07
C ARG A 528 1.35 -12.39 -9.09
N MET A 529 1.01 -12.58 -7.86
CA MET A 529 1.91 -13.04 -6.81
C MET A 529 2.21 -14.54 -7.02
N THR A 530 3.47 -14.89 -7.31
CA THR A 530 3.85 -16.26 -7.72
C THR A 530 3.69 -17.28 -6.60
N SER A 531 3.79 -16.85 -5.35
CA SER A 531 3.56 -17.72 -4.20
C SER A 531 2.12 -18.24 -4.07
N LEU A 532 1.15 -17.63 -4.76
CA LEU A 532 -0.22 -18.18 -4.83
C LEU A 532 -0.28 -19.50 -5.63
N ASP A 533 0.74 -19.77 -6.43
CA ASP A 533 0.85 -21.01 -7.21
C ASP A 533 1.79 -22.02 -6.53
N ASP A 534 2.35 -21.68 -5.37
CA ASP A 534 3.20 -22.57 -4.59
C ASP A 534 2.42 -23.84 -4.14
N PRO A 535 3.02 -25.04 -4.27
CA PRO A 535 2.34 -26.29 -3.91
C PRO A 535 1.88 -26.37 -2.45
N GLU A 536 2.62 -25.81 -1.50
CA GLU A 536 2.26 -25.82 -0.08
C GLU A 536 1.09 -24.86 0.20
N VAL A 537 1.12 -23.68 -0.42
CA VAL A 537 0.03 -22.71 -0.34
C VAL A 537 -1.25 -23.30 -0.93
N ARG A 538 -1.15 -23.95 -2.09
CA ARG A 538 -2.30 -24.63 -2.73
C ARG A 538 -2.83 -25.78 -1.89
N ALA A 539 -1.96 -26.60 -1.31
CA ALA A 539 -2.34 -27.69 -0.42
C ALA A 539 -3.02 -27.17 0.85
N LEU A 540 -2.58 -26.05 1.40
CA LEU A 540 -3.23 -25.42 2.53
C LEU A 540 -4.60 -24.85 2.15
N ALA A 541 -4.69 -24.17 1.02
CA ALA A 541 -5.94 -23.60 0.50
C ALA A 541 -7.02 -24.68 0.25
N SER A 542 -6.62 -25.88 -0.20
CA SER A 542 -7.55 -26.99 -0.43
C SER A 542 -8.31 -27.45 0.81
N ARG A 543 -7.84 -27.12 2.01
CA ARG A 543 -8.54 -27.40 3.28
C ARG A 543 -9.78 -26.51 3.48
N TYR A 544 -9.83 -25.39 2.77
CA TYR A 544 -10.91 -24.39 2.87
C TYR A 544 -11.85 -24.41 1.67
N GLY A 545 -11.48 -25.09 0.58
CA GLY A 545 -12.31 -25.21 -0.62
C GLY A 545 -11.46 -25.46 -1.87
N ASP A 546 -12.00 -25.07 -3.03
CA ASP A 546 -11.28 -25.15 -4.29
C ASP A 546 -10.10 -24.15 -4.29
N PRO A 547 -8.85 -24.63 -4.35
CA PRO A 547 -7.69 -23.75 -4.33
C PRO A 547 -7.63 -22.78 -5.53
N ASP A 548 -8.17 -23.17 -6.69
CA ASP A 548 -8.21 -22.27 -7.85
C ASP A 548 -9.13 -21.08 -7.60
N TYR A 549 -10.21 -21.28 -6.85
CA TYR A 549 -11.09 -20.20 -6.43
C TYR A 549 -10.49 -19.36 -5.30
N ILE A 550 -9.93 -20.00 -4.27
CA ILE A 550 -9.38 -19.31 -3.10
C ILE A 550 -8.18 -18.44 -3.49
N LEU A 551 -7.29 -18.94 -4.34
CA LEU A 551 -6.04 -18.28 -4.70
C LEU A 551 -6.15 -17.40 -5.96
N SER A 552 -7.32 -17.30 -6.59
CA SER A 552 -7.53 -16.38 -7.71
C SER A 552 -7.76 -14.95 -7.22
N GLU A 553 -7.30 -13.98 -7.98
CA GLU A 553 -7.62 -12.58 -7.76
C GLU A 553 -9.09 -12.30 -8.14
N ASP A 554 -9.84 -11.64 -7.26
CA ASP A 554 -11.24 -11.26 -7.55
C ASP A 554 -11.34 -10.04 -8.44
N TRP A 555 -10.28 -9.24 -8.52
CA TRP A 555 -10.26 -8.03 -9.32
C TRP A 555 -8.96 -7.91 -10.10
N ILE A 556 -9.10 -7.70 -11.40
CA ILE A 556 -8.01 -7.36 -12.33
C ILE A 556 -8.51 -6.18 -13.16
N PRO A 557 -7.83 -5.01 -13.14
CA PRO A 557 -8.31 -3.85 -13.88
C PRO A 557 -8.33 -4.12 -15.38
N GLU A 558 -9.29 -3.51 -16.07
CA GLU A 558 -9.31 -3.45 -17.53
C GLU A 558 -8.45 -2.27 -17.97
N VAL A 559 -7.41 -2.54 -18.76
CA VAL A 559 -6.53 -1.52 -19.32
C VAL A 559 -6.33 -1.76 -20.81
N PRO A 560 -6.89 -0.87 -21.67
CA PRO A 560 -6.75 -0.96 -23.11
C PRO A 560 -5.29 -1.02 -23.55
N GLY A 561 -4.99 -1.91 -24.50
CA GLY A 561 -3.63 -2.08 -25.02
C GLY A 561 -2.68 -2.87 -24.11
N ILE A 562 -3.13 -3.27 -22.90
CA ILE A 562 -2.39 -4.17 -22.00
C ILE A 562 -3.11 -5.51 -21.90
N ASN A 563 -4.26 -5.55 -21.26
CA ASN A 563 -5.04 -6.78 -21.07
C ASN A 563 -6.45 -6.73 -21.67
N ALA A 564 -6.77 -5.64 -22.36
CA ALA A 564 -8.02 -5.44 -23.08
C ALA A 564 -7.74 -4.84 -24.47
N PRO A 565 -8.65 -5.02 -25.44
CA PRO A 565 -8.54 -4.37 -26.75
C PRO A 565 -8.44 -2.85 -26.63
N GLY A 566 -7.59 -2.24 -27.47
CA GLY A 566 -7.42 -0.79 -27.55
C GLY A 566 -5.97 -0.37 -27.69
N ASP A 567 -5.74 0.93 -27.59
CA ASP A 567 -4.43 1.56 -27.60
C ASP A 567 -4.18 2.23 -26.23
N TYR A 568 -3.19 1.74 -25.48
CA TYR A 568 -2.88 2.22 -24.15
C TYR A 568 -2.62 3.73 -24.11
N LEU A 569 -1.78 4.23 -25.02
CA LEU A 569 -1.39 5.65 -25.04
C LEU A 569 -2.52 6.59 -25.47
N LYS A 570 -3.45 6.09 -26.28
CA LYS A 570 -4.57 6.87 -26.80
C LYS A 570 -5.81 6.78 -25.92
N ASP A 571 -6.17 5.57 -25.51
CA ASP A 571 -7.48 5.29 -24.93
C ASP A 571 -7.47 5.33 -23.39
N TYR A 572 -6.32 5.08 -22.75
CA TYR A 572 -6.23 4.97 -21.29
C TYR A 572 -5.30 6.02 -20.67
N ALA A 573 -4.04 6.07 -21.09
CA ALA A 573 -2.98 6.85 -20.45
C ALA A 573 -3.28 8.36 -20.28
N PRO A 574 -4.01 9.03 -21.19
CA PRO A 574 -4.34 10.46 -21.04
C PRO A 574 -5.39 10.74 -19.96
N ASN A 575 -6.33 9.80 -19.71
CA ASN A 575 -7.41 9.97 -18.74
C ASN A 575 -7.88 8.63 -18.14
N PRO A 576 -7.06 7.99 -17.33
CA PRO A 576 -7.35 6.67 -16.76
C PRO A 576 -8.56 6.69 -15.81
N GLY A 577 -8.82 7.81 -15.14
CA GLY A 577 -9.94 7.96 -14.22
C GLY A 577 -11.30 7.85 -14.91
N LYS A 578 -11.45 8.51 -16.04
CA LYS A 578 -12.67 8.43 -16.84
C LYS A 578 -12.93 7.01 -17.34
N TYR A 579 -11.86 6.33 -17.78
CA TYR A 579 -11.97 4.94 -18.21
C TYR A 579 -12.40 4.03 -17.05
N ALA A 580 -11.79 4.15 -15.89
CA ALA A 580 -12.13 3.36 -14.71
C ALA A 580 -13.57 3.56 -14.26
N LEU A 581 -14.11 4.80 -14.35
CA LEU A 581 -15.51 5.07 -14.04
C LEU A 581 -16.47 4.41 -15.05
N ASN A 582 -16.11 4.39 -16.33
CA ASN A 582 -16.95 3.72 -17.34
C ASN A 582 -16.99 2.20 -17.09
N VAL A 583 -15.88 1.59 -16.74
CA VAL A 583 -15.81 0.16 -16.39
C VAL A 583 -16.65 -0.12 -15.15
N LEU A 584 -16.56 0.73 -14.14
CA LEU A 584 -17.34 0.61 -12.92
C LEU A 584 -18.85 0.73 -13.16
N ASP A 585 -19.27 1.67 -13.98
CA ASP A 585 -20.68 1.84 -14.37
C ASP A 585 -21.22 0.58 -15.08
N LYS A 586 -20.45 -0.01 -15.99
CA LYS A 586 -20.79 -1.29 -16.63
C LYS A 586 -20.90 -2.42 -15.60
N ALA A 587 -19.96 -2.50 -14.66
CA ALA A 587 -19.98 -3.50 -13.61
C ALA A 587 -21.22 -3.39 -12.73
N ASN A 588 -21.56 -2.18 -12.30
CA ASN A 588 -22.75 -1.92 -11.48
C ASN A 588 -24.07 -2.22 -12.21
N LYS A 589 -24.10 -2.05 -13.52
CA LYS A 589 -25.24 -2.40 -14.35
C LYS A 589 -25.32 -3.87 -14.75
N GLY A 590 -24.31 -4.69 -14.36
CA GLY A 590 -24.22 -6.09 -14.76
C GLY A 590 -23.96 -6.28 -16.26
N THR A 591 -23.46 -5.25 -16.94
CA THR A 591 -23.17 -5.26 -18.39
C THR A 591 -21.69 -5.43 -18.71
N TYR A 592 -20.87 -5.71 -17.71
CA TYR A 592 -19.45 -5.94 -17.87
C TYR A 592 -19.20 -7.39 -18.31
N GLU A 593 -18.63 -7.57 -19.48
CA GLU A 593 -18.52 -8.90 -20.13
C GLU A 593 -17.54 -9.85 -19.43
N HIS A 594 -16.61 -9.32 -18.65
CA HIS A 594 -15.58 -10.08 -17.96
C HIS A 594 -15.95 -10.42 -16.50
N TYR A 595 -17.23 -10.43 -16.18
CA TYR A 595 -17.70 -10.90 -14.89
C TYR A 595 -17.25 -12.33 -14.63
N PHE A 596 -16.74 -12.60 -13.43
CA PHE A 596 -16.71 -13.94 -12.92
C PHE A 596 -18.15 -14.45 -12.84
N PRO A 597 -18.48 -15.59 -13.47
CA PRO A 597 -19.76 -16.21 -13.22
C PRO A 597 -19.88 -16.42 -11.71
N ALA A 598 -20.97 -15.89 -11.13
CA ALA A 598 -21.25 -16.03 -9.73
C ALA A 598 -21.25 -17.52 -9.39
N LYS A 599 -20.20 -18.01 -8.73
CA LYS A 599 -20.39 -19.14 -7.84
C LYS A 599 -21.18 -18.57 -6.67
N THR A 600 -22.46 -18.90 -6.63
CA THR A 600 -23.41 -18.44 -5.62
C THR A 600 -22.75 -18.53 -4.24
N PRO A 601 -22.76 -17.48 -3.40
CA PRO A 601 -22.39 -17.61 -2.00
C PRO A 601 -23.23 -18.74 -1.40
N GLY A 602 -22.64 -19.88 -1.08
CA GLY A 602 -23.35 -21.09 -0.65
C GLY A 602 -23.00 -22.34 -1.46
N SER A 603 -22.33 -22.24 -2.61
CA SER A 603 -21.80 -23.40 -3.33
C SER A 603 -20.39 -23.82 -2.90
N ALA A 604 -19.84 -23.22 -1.86
CA ALA A 604 -18.73 -23.87 -1.15
C ALA A 604 -19.25 -25.19 -0.58
N PRO A 605 -18.58 -26.33 -0.84
CA PRO A 605 -18.99 -27.59 -0.20
C PRO A 605 -18.99 -27.34 1.30
N ALA A 606 -20.13 -27.57 1.93
CA ALA A 606 -20.26 -27.51 3.38
C ALA A 606 -19.05 -28.25 3.96
N ALA A 607 -18.22 -27.57 4.74
CA ALA A 607 -17.10 -28.19 5.42
C ALA A 607 -17.70 -29.43 6.11
N LYS A 608 -17.30 -30.62 5.70
CA LYS A 608 -17.70 -31.85 6.37
C LYS A 608 -17.27 -31.67 7.81
N ALA A 609 -18.25 -31.46 8.68
CA ALA A 609 -18.02 -31.49 10.10
C ALA A 609 -17.30 -32.81 10.35
N SER A 610 -16.01 -32.75 10.64
CA SER A 610 -15.27 -33.91 11.13
C SER A 610 -15.93 -34.28 12.46
N GLY A 611 -16.85 -35.25 12.39
CA GLY A 611 -17.44 -35.86 13.55
C GLY A 611 -16.32 -36.51 14.36
N GLY A 612 -15.84 -35.76 15.36
CA GLY A 612 -15.03 -36.35 16.40
C GLY A 612 -15.86 -37.40 17.12
N LYS A 613 -15.57 -38.67 16.88
CA LYS A 613 -15.85 -39.72 17.83
C LYS A 613 -14.66 -39.79 18.77
N GLN A 614 -14.98 -39.56 20.04
CA GLN A 614 -14.32 -39.93 21.30
C GLN A 614 -12.79 -39.90 21.37
#